data_bb0fa421ad00ed531efe846cdd7c7635
#
_entry.id   bb0fa421ad00ed531efe846cdd7c7635
#
_cell.length_a   1.000
_cell.length_b   1.000
_cell.length_c   1.000
_cell.angle_alpha   90.00
_cell.angle_beta   90.00
_cell.angle_gamma   90.00
#
_symmetry.space_group_name_H-M   'P 1'
#
loop_
_entity.id
_entity.type
_entity.pdbx_description
1 polymer ?
#
loop_
_entity_poly.entity_id
_entity_poly.type
_entity_poly.pdbx_seq_one_letter_code
_entity_poly.pdbx_strand_id
1 'polypeptide(L)'
;DHHNHDLPHSPRGILKRQVQRLTERGFTGMFASELEFYLFNESYEDIHEKNYRNPKTAGYYIEDYNILQTTREEPVMRAIRKHLQAIGIPVENSKGEWGPGQEEINVRYCDALTMADRHVIIKHVARKINYFYG
;
A
#
# COMPACT_ATOMS: atom_id res chain seq x y z
N ASP A 1 9.04 11.49 23.20
CA ASP A 1 9.46 12.77 23.79
C ASP A 1 10.99 12.81 23.91
N HIS A 2 11.54 13.87 24.49
CA HIS A 2 12.99 14.03 24.68
C HIS A 2 13.62 12.98 25.62
N HIS A 3 12.82 12.23 26.32
CA HIS A 3 13.26 11.14 27.22
C HIS A 3 13.02 9.75 26.64
N ASN A 4 12.76 9.65 25.32
CA ASN A 4 12.44 8.41 24.61
C ASN A 4 11.17 7.68 25.12
N HIS A 5 10.24 8.40 25.75
CA HIS A 5 8.94 7.83 26.08
C HIS A 5 8.00 7.88 24.88
N ASP A 6 7.21 6.86 24.72
CA ASP A 6 6.17 6.83 23.69
C ASP A 6 5.18 7.98 23.90
N LEU A 7 4.89 8.73 22.84
CA LEU A 7 3.84 9.76 22.88
C LEU A 7 2.47 9.09 23.02
N PRO A 8 1.64 9.49 24.01
CA PRO A 8 0.36 8.82 24.27
C PRO A 8 -0.60 8.78 23.09
N HIS A 9 -0.52 9.79 22.21
CA HIS A 9 -1.38 9.95 21.03
C HIS A 9 -0.75 9.40 19.74
N SER A 10 0.46 8.82 19.80
CA SER A 10 1.05 8.24 18.58
C SER A 10 0.26 7.01 18.12
N PRO A 11 -0.07 6.90 16.82
CA PRO A 11 -0.85 5.76 16.30
C PRO A 11 -0.20 4.41 16.65
N ARG A 12 1.13 4.32 16.50
CA ARG A 12 1.86 3.10 16.84
C ARG A 12 1.80 2.77 18.34
N GLY A 13 1.88 3.79 19.20
CA GLY A 13 1.73 3.61 20.66
C GLY A 13 0.31 3.18 21.04
N ILE A 14 -0.70 3.69 20.36
CA ILE A 14 -2.09 3.26 20.55
C ILE A 14 -2.23 1.79 20.18
N LEU A 15 -1.69 1.38 19.02
CA LEU A 15 -1.72 -0.02 18.58
C LEU A 15 -1.03 -0.94 19.57
N LYS A 16 0.17 -0.59 20.06
CA LYS A 16 0.89 -1.37 21.09
C LYS A 16 0.01 -1.65 22.31
N ARG A 17 -0.68 -0.62 22.82
CA ARG A 17 -1.58 -0.78 23.97
C ARG A 17 -2.76 -1.71 23.67
N GLN A 18 -3.31 -1.68 22.45
CA GLN A 18 -4.41 -2.59 22.09
C GLN A 18 -3.91 -4.03 21.92
N VAL A 19 -2.74 -4.23 21.34
CA VAL A 19 -2.10 -5.56 21.23
C VAL A 19 -1.85 -6.13 22.63
N GLN A 20 -1.33 -5.31 23.56
CA GLN A 20 -1.13 -5.74 24.93
C GLN A 20 -2.44 -6.20 25.59
N ARG A 21 -3.50 -5.40 25.49
CA ARG A 21 -4.84 -5.74 26.03
C ARG A 21 -5.41 -7.03 25.43
N LEU A 22 -5.12 -7.29 24.16
CA LEU A 22 -5.51 -8.52 23.49
C LEU A 22 -4.75 -9.72 24.06
N THR A 23 -3.41 -9.57 24.21
CA THR A 23 -2.54 -10.60 24.76
C THR A 23 -2.90 -10.94 26.22
N GLU A 24 -3.22 -9.95 27.03
CA GLU A 24 -3.66 -10.15 28.43
C GLU A 24 -4.96 -10.97 28.53
N ARG A 25 -5.74 -11.03 27.44
CA ARG A 25 -6.95 -11.88 27.32
C ARG A 25 -6.69 -13.23 26.69
N GLY A 26 -5.41 -13.57 26.41
CA GLY A 26 -5.01 -14.85 25.84
C GLY A 26 -5.16 -14.94 24.31
N PHE A 27 -5.29 -13.81 23.59
CA PHE A 27 -5.43 -13.79 22.15
C PHE A 27 -4.18 -13.22 21.46
N THR A 28 -3.92 -13.71 20.26
CA THR A 28 -2.95 -13.12 19.32
C THR A 28 -3.69 -12.62 18.08
N GLY A 29 -3.54 -11.34 17.76
CA GLY A 29 -4.16 -10.74 16.57
C GLY A 29 -3.26 -10.90 15.36
N MET A 30 -3.80 -11.49 14.28
CA MET A 30 -3.15 -11.60 12.98
C MET A 30 -3.89 -10.71 11.98
N PHE A 31 -3.13 -9.90 11.22
CA PHE A 31 -3.69 -8.90 10.31
C PHE A 31 -3.00 -8.95 8.96
N ALA A 32 -3.74 -8.65 7.93
CA ALA A 32 -3.24 -8.39 6.59
C ALA A 32 -3.46 -6.92 6.23
N SER A 33 -2.85 -6.49 5.13
CA SER A 33 -3.06 -5.17 4.56
C SER A 33 -3.27 -5.31 3.07
N GLU A 34 -4.26 -4.64 2.56
CA GLU A 34 -4.61 -4.48 1.16
C GLU A 34 -4.39 -3.00 0.82
N LEU A 35 -3.36 -2.72 0.03
CA LEU A 35 -3.09 -1.36 -0.42
C LEU A 35 -3.70 -1.16 -1.79
N GLU A 36 -4.75 -0.38 -1.86
CA GLU A 36 -5.34 0.07 -3.11
C GLU A 36 -4.85 1.47 -3.47
N PHE A 37 -4.60 1.69 -4.75
CA PHE A 37 -4.14 2.97 -5.28
C PHE A 37 -4.50 3.12 -6.75
N TYR A 38 -4.53 4.36 -7.23
CA TYR A 38 -4.77 4.67 -8.63
C TYR A 38 -3.47 5.00 -9.34
N LEU A 39 -3.31 4.45 -10.53
CA LEU A 39 -2.29 4.81 -11.49
C LEU A 39 -2.84 5.84 -12.48
N PHE A 40 -2.03 6.86 -12.75
CA PHE A 40 -2.36 7.89 -13.72
C PHE A 40 -1.34 7.86 -14.86
N ASN A 41 -1.80 8.14 -16.05
CA ASN A 41 -0.98 8.23 -17.26
C ASN A 41 -0.52 9.70 -17.46
N GLU A 42 -0.05 10.30 -16.39
CA GLU A 42 0.43 11.68 -16.30
C GLU A 42 1.45 11.80 -15.17
N SER A 43 2.43 12.66 -15.34
CA SER A 43 3.40 12.92 -14.28
C SER A 43 2.77 13.67 -13.08
N TYR A 44 3.45 13.65 -11.94
CA TYR A 44 3.03 14.45 -10.78
C TYR A 44 3.03 15.94 -11.10
N GLU A 45 3.97 16.40 -11.91
CA GLU A 45 4.10 17.79 -12.36
C GLU A 45 2.91 18.19 -13.24
N ASP A 46 2.53 17.39 -14.23
CA ASP A 46 1.38 17.64 -15.10
C ASP A 46 0.07 17.72 -14.29
N ILE A 47 -0.11 16.81 -13.34
CA ILE A 47 -1.29 16.80 -12.48
C ILE A 47 -1.31 18.03 -11.57
N HIS A 48 -0.15 18.43 -11.05
CA HIS A 48 -0.03 19.67 -10.25
C HIS A 48 -0.38 20.91 -11.05
N GLU A 49 0.11 21.06 -12.28
CA GLU A 49 -0.20 22.18 -13.18
C GLU A 49 -1.70 22.31 -13.46
N LYS A 50 -2.42 21.21 -13.51
CA LYS A 50 -3.88 21.15 -13.65
C LYS A 50 -4.64 21.40 -12.34
N ASN A 51 -3.95 21.71 -11.24
CA ASN A 51 -4.54 21.78 -9.91
C ASN A 51 -5.33 20.51 -9.55
N TYR A 52 -4.80 19.34 -9.90
CA TYR A 52 -5.39 18.01 -9.65
C TYR A 52 -6.77 17.80 -10.27
N ARG A 53 -7.07 18.51 -11.37
CA ARG A 53 -8.35 18.38 -12.07
C ARG A 53 -8.24 17.42 -13.24
N ASN A 54 -9.20 16.49 -13.30
CA ASN A 54 -9.36 15.55 -14.40
C ASN A 54 -8.06 14.80 -14.79
N PRO A 55 -7.34 14.19 -13.84
CA PRO A 55 -6.15 13.40 -14.18
C PRO A 55 -6.56 12.21 -15.07
N LYS A 56 -5.73 11.86 -16.02
CA LYS A 56 -5.94 10.70 -16.90
C LYS A 56 -5.54 9.43 -16.17
N THR A 57 -6.48 8.56 -15.90
CA THR A 57 -6.21 7.22 -15.35
C THR A 57 -5.40 6.37 -16.32
N ALA A 58 -4.56 5.48 -15.81
CA ALA A 58 -3.79 4.54 -16.63
C ALA A 58 -4.69 3.59 -17.41
N GLY A 59 -5.73 3.07 -16.77
CA GLY A 59 -6.81 2.32 -17.41
C GLY A 59 -7.99 3.23 -17.80
N TYR A 60 -8.79 2.78 -18.73
CA TYR A 60 -9.99 3.47 -19.21
C TYR A 60 -11.28 2.68 -18.98
N TYR A 61 -11.17 1.48 -18.42
CA TYR A 61 -12.28 0.56 -18.16
C TYR A 61 -12.16 -0.03 -16.76
N ILE A 62 -13.19 -0.70 -16.30
CA ILE A 62 -13.19 -1.47 -15.04
C ILE A 62 -12.10 -2.53 -15.12
N GLU A 63 -11.23 -2.57 -14.13
CA GLU A 63 -10.09 -3.48 -14.09
C GLU A 63 -10.26 -4.62 -13.08
N ASP A 64 -11.38 -4.65 -12.39
CA ASP A 64 -11.73 -5.61 -11.34
C ASP A 64 -11.46 -7.07 -11.79
N TYR A 65 -10.35 -7.63 -11.30
CA TYR A 65 -9.84 -8.97 -11.65
C TYR A 65 -9.63 -9.22 -13.16
N ASN A 66 -9.54 -8.16 -13.96
CA ASN A 66 -9.36 -8.26 -15.41
C ASN A 66 -7.88 -8.37 -15.77
N ILE A 67 -7.43 -9.61 -16.06
CA ILE A 67 -6.02 -9.90 -16.37
C ILE A 67 -5.51 -9.11 -17.58
N LEU A 68 -6.33 -8.89 -18.60
CA LEU A 68 -5.91 -8.17 -19.81
C LEU A 68 -5.63 -6.69 -19.52
N GLN A 69 -6.49 -6.05 -18.73
CA GLN A 69 -6.32 -4.64 -18.38
C GLN A 69 -5.05 -4.43 -17.54
N THR A 70 -4.88 -5.23 -16.48
CA THR A 70 -3.73 -5.13 -15.57
C THR A 70 -2.40 -5.51 -16.21
N THR A 71 -2.41 -6.17 -17.39
CA THR A 71 -1.18 -6.43 -18.16
C THR A 71 -0.45 -5.15 -18.56
N ARG A 72 -1.16 -4.05 -18.73
CA ARG A 72 -0.58 -2.75 -19.11
C ARG A 72 0.22 -2.13 -17.96
N GLU A 73 -0.25 -2.32 -16.75
CA GLU A 73 0.33 -1.78 -15.52
C GLU A 73 1.37 -2.73 -14.90
N GLU A 74 1.52 -3.95 -15.45
CA GLU A 74 2.45 -4.98 -14.95
C GLU A 74 3.90 -4.50 -14.79
N PRO A 75 4.49 -3.64 -15.63
CA PRO A 75 5.83 -3.12 -15.37
C PRO A 75 5.96 -2.45 -14.00
N VAL A 76 5.00 -1.62 -13.62
CA VAL A 76 4.94 -0.92 -12.34
C VAL A 76 4.63 -1.90 -11.21
N MET A 77 3.57 -2.69 -11.36
CA MET A 77 3.11 -3.64 -10.36
C MET A 77 4.19 -4.69 -10.05
N ARG A 78 4.87 -5.19 -11.08
CA ARG A 78 6.00 -6.12 -10.92
C ARG A 78 7.16 -5.48 -10.17
N ALA A 79 7.50 -4.23 -10.47
CA ALA A 79 8.57 -3.52 -9.78
C ALA A 79 8.24 -3.37 -8.30
N ILE A 80 7.01 -2.97 -7.95
CA ILE A 80 6.56 -2.88 -6.55
C ILE A 80 6.68 -4.24 -5.85
N ARG A 81 6.13 -5.31 -6.43
CA ARG A 81 6.21 -6.67 -5.86
C ARG A 81 7.65 -7.11 -5.61
N LYS A 82 8.55 -6.91 -6.58
CA LYS A 82 9.97 -7.29 -6.45
C LYS A 82 10.68 -6.51 -5.35
N HIS A 83 10.45 -5.21 -5.24
CA HIS A 83 11.05 -4.40 -4.20
C HIS A 83 10.55 -4.79 -2.80
N LEU A 84 9.25 -5.06 -2.66
CA LEU A 84 8.69 -5.54 -1.40
C LEU A 84 9.28 -6.89 -0.99
N GLN A 85 9.40 -7.83 -1.93
CA GLN A 85 10.04 -9.12 -1.68
C GLN A 85 11.51 -8.97 -1.28
N ALA A 86 12.26 -8.09 -1.95
CA ALA A 86 13.67 -7.85 -1.66
C ALA A 86 13.92 -7.30 -0.25
N ILE A 87 12.98 -6.56 0.32
CA ILE A 87 13.05 -6.05 1.70
C ILE A 87 12.34 -6.96 2.72
N GLY A 88 11.98 -8.19 2.34
CA GLY A 88 11.38 -9.19 3.23
C GLY A 88 9.90 -8.99 3.53
N ILE A 89 9.17 -8.24 2.71
CA ILE A 89 7.71 -8.12 2.81
C ILE A 89 7.08 -9.10 1.82
N PRO A 90 6.47 -10.22 2.29
CA PRO A 90 5.91 -11.22 1.41
C PRO A 90 4.62 -10.72 0.77
N VAL A 91 4.67 -10.50 -0.54
CA VAL A 91 3.48 -10.20 -1.34
C VAL A 91 2.70 -11.49 -1.57
N GLU A 92 1.41 -11.45 -1.37
CA GLU A 92 0.51 -12.59 -1.57
C GLU A 92 -0.06 -12.58 -2.99
N ASN A 93 -0.62 -11.43 -3.39
CA ASN A 93 -1.08 -11.21 -4.75
C ASN A 93 -1.10 -9.71 -5.11
N SER A 94 -1.37 -9.42 -6.37
CA SER A 94 -1.73 -8.09 -6.87
C SER A 94 -2.76 -8.24 -7.97
N LYS A 95 -3.65 -7.28 -8.12
CA LYS A 95 -4.74 -7.32 -9.09
C LYS A 95 -5.26 -5.92 -9.39
N GLY A 96 -6.01 -5.80 -10.49
CA GLY A 96 -6.82 -4.62 -10.76
C GLY A 96 -8.08 -4.63 -9.90
N GLU A 97 -8.58 -3.45 -9.62
CA GLU A 97 -9.76 -3.18 -8.84
C GLU A 97 -10.85 -2.47 -9.67
N TRP A 98 -11.96 -2.09 -9.04
CA TRP A 98 -13.15 -1.59 -9.71
C TRP A 98 -12.93 -0.33 -10.55
N GLY A 99 -12.12 0.60 -10.08
CA GLY A 99 -11.90 1.88 -10.77
C GLY A 99 -10.90 1.76 -11.92
N PRO A 100 -11.07 2.55 -13.00
CA PRO A 100 -10.08 2.61 -14.08
C PRO A 100 -8.70 3.04 -13.55
N GLY A 101 -7.67 2.20 -13.75
CA GLY A 101 -6.33 2.40 -13.22
C GLY A 101 -6.20 2.11 -11.73
N GLN A 102 -7.19 1.50 -11.10
CA GLN A 102 -7.12 1.11 -9.70
C GLN A 102 -6.46 -0.26 -9.56
N GLU A 103 -5.40 -0.28 -8.79
CA GLU A 103 -4.58 -1.47 -8.53
C GLU A 103 -4.55 -1.77 -7.04
N GLU A 104 -4.38 -3.04 -6.69
CA GLU A 104 -4.26 -3.52 -5.32
C GLU A 104 -3.04 -4.41 -5.14
N ILE A 105 -2.39 -4.27 -3.98
CA ILE A 105 -1.34 -5.19 -3.53
C ILE A 105 -1.69 -5.72 -2.15
N ASN A 106 -1.79 -7.04 -2.06
CA ASN A 106 -1.99 -7.77 -0.82
C ASN A 106 -0.68 -8.32 -0.30
N VAL A 107 -0.46 -8.18 1.00
CA VAL A 107 0.69 -8.76 1.69
C VAL A 107 0.22 -9.79 2.70
N ARG A 108 1.03 -10.85 2.84
CA ARG A 108 0.71 -11.93 3.75
C ARG A 108 0.56 -11.44 5.18
N TYR A 109 -0.48 -11.91 5.86
CA TYR A 109 -0.78 -11.57 7.24
C TYR A 109 0.38 -11.86 8.20
N CYS A 110 0.47 -11.08 9.24
CA CYS A 110 1.38 -11.26 10.38
C CYS A 110 0.81 -10.60 11.63
N ASP A 111 1.60 -10.52 12.70
CA ASP A 111 1.17 -9.79 13.89
C ASP A 111 0.86 -8.32 13.59
N ALA A 112 0.02 -7.73 14.42
CA ALA A 112 -0.53 -6.39 14.19
C ALA A 112 0.52 -5.29 14.08
N LEU A 113 1.56 -5.30 14.92
CA LEU A 113 2.60 -4.28 14.89
C LEU A 113 3.46 -4.39 13.65
N THR A 114 3.91 -5.59 13.33
CA THR A 114 4.68 -5.86 12.11
C THR A 114 3.87 -5.47 10.87
N MET A 115 2.57 -5.77 10.84
CA MET A 115 1.72 -5.39 9.72
C MET A 115 1.58 -3.88 9.58
N ALA A 116 1.37 -3.16 10.67
CA ALA A 116 1.29 -1.71 10.65
C ALA A 116 2.59 -1.06 10.14
N ASP A 117 3.73 -1.54 10.61
CA ASP A 117 5.05 -1.07 10.17
C ASP A 117 5.27 -1.39 8.67
N ARG A 118 4.93 -2.59 8.22
CA ARG A 118 4.98 -2.99 6.81
C ARG A 118 4.09 -2.12 5.93
N HIS A 119 2.87 -1.81 6.36
CA HIS A 119 1.95 -0.99 5.57
C HIS A 119 2.52 0.40 5.25
N VAL A 120 3.18 1.05 6.21
CA VAL A 120 3.86 2.33 5.98
C VAL A 120 4.95 2.20 4.92
N ILE A 121 5.73 1.12 4.99
CA ILE A 121 6.80 0.84 4.02
C ILE A 121 6.21 0.55 2.64
N ILE A 122 5.16 -0.26 2.55
CA ILE A 122 4.47 -0.60 1.30
C ILE A 122 3.99 0.67 0.59
N LYS A 123 3.32 1.58 1.31
CA LYS A 123 2.89 2.87 0.76
C LYS A 123 4.06 3.69 0.22
N HIS A 124 5.18 3.70 0.93
CA HIS A 124 6.37 4.43 0.50
C HIS A 124 6.97 3.81 -0.78
N VAL A 125 7.11 2.47 -0.81
CA VAL A 125 7.63 1.73 -1.98
C VAL A 125 6.74 1.97 -3.19
N ALA A 126 5.42 1.83 -3.05
CA ALA A 126 4.48 2.05 -4.14
C ALA A 126 4.63 3.46 -4.74
N ARG A 127 4.65 4.50 -3.89
CA ARG A 127 4.84 5.89 -4.35
C ARG A 127 6.17 6.11 -5.06
N LYS A 128 7.26 5.57 -4.52
CA LYS A 128 8.60 5.70 -5.13
C LYS A 128 8.67 5.05 -6.50
N ILE A 129 8.17 3.83 -6.62
CA ILE A 129 8.17 3.11 -7.89
C ILE A 129 7.33 3.86 -8.92
N ASN A 130 6.13 4.29 -8.56
CA ASN A 130 5.28 5.06 -9.45
C ASN A 130 5.95 6.36 -9.93
N TYR A 131 6.68 7.05 -9.07
CA TYR A 131 7.43 8.26 -9.45
C TYR A 131 8.51 7.97 -10.50
N PHE A 132 9.16 6.82 -10.45
CA PHE A 132 10.21 6.46 -11.43
C PHE A 132 9.67 5.90 -12.75
N TYR A 133 8.43 5.42 -12.77
CA TYR A 133 7.80 4.86 -13.97
C TYR A 133 6.82 5.83 -14.65
N GLY A 134 6.40 6.87 -13.99
CA GLY A 134 5.55 7.94 -14.52
C GLY A 134 6.38 9.06 -15.07
#